data_3d2df04cd6332124237527b6f097d640
#
_entry.id   3d2df04cd6332124237527b6f097d640
#
_cell.length_a   1.000
_cell.length_b   1.000
_cell.length_c   1.000
_cell.angle_alpha   90.00
_cell.angle_beta   90.00
_cell.angle_gamma   90.00
#
_symmetry.space_group_name_H-M   'P 1'
#
loop_
_entity.id
_entity.type
_entity.pdbx_description
1 polymer ?
#
loop_
_entity_poly.entity_id
_entity_poly.type
_entity_poly.pdbx_seq_one_letter_code
_entity_poly.pdbx_strand_id
1 'polypeptide(L)'
;MSRTSTAAGTAADISARADDLVSSLMLRPWGQVSPSVYETGRLVSLAPWLIGHRERLDHLTAVQHADGSWGAPDGYGLVPTLSATEALLTAARRGDPGVDLDAAAPAAGRGLRALSAMLSAPLSLPDMPAIEHIVPSLVSLINGHGGHPPLPLPTGMGYGTLDTIRSWVAAGQDIPDKLLHALEIAGPDARGALGARPSVIGTVGASPAAAAAWLGGRVAGPVLDHLEAVVRIHGGPVPVGLPITVFERGWVLSWLARAGVPVEVPPEMIADLRAAIGPQGTPAGPGLPADADTTSVALYALALLGSPYEPDCLWHFHNGSHFTTWPGEQGVSISVNAHVLDAFGQYAARRPDAAPRYGEVITGLSAWLRERQDPGGFWADRWHASPYYATVSCALALADFGGPASDEAVAAAARWVLDTQRADGSWGRWTGTREETSYAMQTLLLTPGRAEPRREAAVERGLEYLTRAADERHVPLWHDKDLYVPVAVVRSAELAAAHLARPS
;
A
#
# COMPACT_ATOMS: atom_id res chain seq x y z
N MET A 1 -11.65 26.92 38.22
CA MET A 1 -12.13 25.58 37.81
C MET A 1 -11.14 25.03 36.80
N SER A 2 -10.31 24.09 37.25
CA SER A 2 -9.24 23.47 36.48
C SER A 2 -9.85 22.63 35.36
N ARG A 3 -9.66 23.01 34.10
CA ARG A 3 -9.93 22.14 32.97
C ARG A 3 -8.86 21.04 32.99
N THR A 4 -9.26 19.85 33.38
CA THR A 4 -8.50 18.61 33.22
C THR A 4 -8.16 18.45 31.75
N SER A 5 -6.89 18.69 31.39
CA SER A 5 -6.28 18.31 30.11
C SER A 5 -6.24 16.79 30.04
N THR A 6 -7.22 16.18 29.39
CA THR A 6 -7.26 14.75 29.09
C THR A 6 -6.73 14.54 27.66
N ALA A 7 -5.58 13.87 27.61
CA ALA A 7 -5.16 12.93 26.56
C ALA A 7 -4.87 13.41 25.12
N ALA A 8 -4.26 14.56 24.90
CA ALA A 8 -3.23 14.66 23.87
C ALA A 8 -1.91 14.30 24.58
N GLY A 9 -1.27 13.18 24.23
CA GLY A 9 -0.03 12.75 24.87
C GLY A 9 0.99 13.88 24.99
N THR A 10 1.84 13.96 26.03
CA THR A 10 2.85 15.03 26.17
C THR A 10 3.89 14.97 25.02
N ALA A 11 4.72 16.00 24.79
CA ALA A 11 5.81 15.95 23.78
C ALA A 11 6.72 14.74 24.03
N ALA A 12 6.98 14.47 25.31
CA ALA A 12 7.74 13.32 25.75
C ALA A 12 7.04 11.98 25.40
N ASP A 13 5.70 11.92 25.47
CA ASP A 13 4.94 10.73 25.10
C ASP A 13 4.98 10.47 23.58
N ILE A 14 4.85 11.50 22.74
CA ILE A 14 4.95 11.32 21.29
C ILE A 14 6.37 10.93 20.89
N SER A 15 7.40 11.55 21.46
CA SER A 15 8.80 11.18 21.21
C SER A 15 9.06 9.74 21.61
N ALA A 16 8.66 9.32 22.81
CA ALA A 16 8.81 7.93 23.24
C ALA A 16 8.10 6.93 22.30
N ARG A 17 6.88 7.25 21.85
CA ARG A 17 6.15 6.41 20.89
C ARG A 17 6.80 6.40 19.50
N ALA A 18 7.45 7.49 19.09
CA ALA A 18 8.21 7.53 17.85
C ALA A 18 9.50 6.71 17.96
N ASP A 19 10.22 6.77 19.09
CA ASP A 19 11.38 5.93 19.38
C ASP A 19 11.03 4.44 19.41
N ASP A 20 9.92 4.08 20.06
CA ASP A 20 9.38 2.71 20.06
C ASP A 20 9.03 2.25 18.62
N LEU A 21 8.42 3.12 17.82
CA LEU A 21 8.08 2.82 16.43
C LEU A 21 9.34 2.56 15.61
N VAL A 22 10.33 3.47 15.65
CA VAL A 22 11.60 3.33 14.91
C VAL A 22 12.37 2.08 15.38
N SER A 23 12.43 1.85 16.69
CA SER A 23 13.03 0.62 17.23
C SER A 23 12.35 -0.64 16.72
N SER A 24 11.02 -0.62 16.57
CA SER A 24 10.25 -1.76 16.05
C SER A 24 10.60 -2.11 14.61
N LEU A 25 11.06 -1.15 13.79
CA LEU A 25 11.50 -1.40 12.41
C LEU A 25 12.80 -2.22 12.35
N MET A 26 13.63 -2.14 13.38
CA MET A 26 14.83 -2.98 13.50
C MET A 26 14.48 -4.38 14.02
N LEU A 27 13.54 -4.47 14.97
CA LEU A 27 13.09 -5.75 15.55
C LEU A 27 12.24 -6.58 14.58
N ARG A 28 11.55 -5.93 13.64
CA ARG A 28 10.69 -6.55 12.62
C ARG A 28 11.12 -6.12 11.23
N PRO A 29 12.31 -6.54 10.78
CA PRO A 29 12.94 -5.98 9.57
C PRO A 29 12.18 -6.29 8.27
N TRP A 30 11.22 -7.22 8.29
CA TRP A 30 10.41 -7.53 7.12
C TRP A 30 9.25 -6.56 6.91
N GLY A 31 8.88 -5.79 7.95
CA GLY A 31 7.78 -4.83 7.91
C GLY A 31 6.52 -5.30 8.66
N GLN A 32 5.60 -4.35 8.87
CA GLN A 32 4.36 -4.54 9.62
C GLN A 32 3.17 -4.27 8.69
N VAL A 33 2.64 -5.33 8.10
CA VAL A 33 1.57 -5.28 7.09
C VAL A 33 0.35 -6.05 7.58
N SER A 34 -0.85 -5.52 7.33
CA SER A 34 -2.10 -6.23 7.64
C SER A 34 -2.26 -7.50 6.79
N PRO A 35 -2.98 -8.52 7.29
CA PRO A 35 -3.35 -9.66 6.47
C PRO A 35 -4.16 -9.25 5.23
N SER A 36 -3.90 -9.91 4.11
CA SER A 36 -4.60 -9.82 2.84
C SER A 36 -5.62 -10.96 2.72
N VAL A 37 -6.85 -10.63 2.38
CA VAL A 37 -7.87 -11.64 2.07
C VAL A 37 -7.52 -12.39 0.79
N TYR A 38 -7.00 -11.67 -0.22
CA TYR A 38 -6.58 -12.28 -1.48
C TYR A 38 -5.48 -13.32 -1.26
N GLU A 39 -4.35 -12.94 -0.70
CA GLU A 39 -3.19 -13.82 -0.49
C GLU A 39 -3.55 -15.00 0.43
N THR A 40 -4.29 -14.73 1.51
CA THR A 40 -4.77 -15.76 2.45
C THR A 40 -5.66 -16.78 1.75
N GLY A 41 -6.60 -16.33 0.92
CA GLY A 41 -7.46 -17.21 0.12
C GLY A 41 -6.65 -18.04 -0.87
N ARG A 42 -5.68 -17.44 -1.56
CA ARG A 42 -4.84 -18.20 -2.48
C ARG A 42 -4.06 -19.30 -1.77
N LEU A 43 -3.53 -19.02 -0.56
CA LEU A 43 -2.83 -20.04 0.22
C LEU A 43 -3.74 -21.20 0.65
N VAL A 44 -5.00 -20.93 0.99
CA VAL A 44 -5.99 -22.00 1.27
C VAL A 44 -6.14 -22.93 0.07
N SER A 45 -6.19 -22.38 -1.14
CA SER A 45 -6.36 -23.18 -2.36
C SER A 45 -5.07 -23.88 -2.79
N LEU A 46 -3.93 -23.17 -2.79
CA LEU A 46 -2.66 -23.61 -3.38
C LEU A 46 -1.80 -24.44 -2.42
N ALA A 47 -1.85 -24.13 -1.12
CA ALA A 47 -0.97 -24.74 -0.10
C ALA A 47 -1.75 -25.21 1.16
N PRO A 48 -2.72 -26.13 1.05
CA PRO A 48 -3.44 -26.66 2.21
C PRO A 48 -2.55 -27.42 3.19
N TRP A 49 -1.43 -27.92 2.73
CA TRP A 49 -0.40 -28.60 3.51
C TRP A 49 0.48 -27.67 4.35
N LEU A 50 0.45 -26.34 4.09
CA LEU A 50 1.24 -25.35 4.82
C LEU A 50 0.65 -25.12 6.21
N ILE A 51 1.53 -24.95 7.21
CA ILE A 51 1.12 -24.59 8.58
C ILE A 51 0.13 -23.42 8.58
N GLY A 52 -0.74 -23.32 9.60
CA GLY A 52 -1.71 -22.22 9.73
C GLY A 52 -2.91 -22.33 8.77
N HIS A 53 -3.18 -23.51 8.18
CA HIS A 53 -4.29 -23.67 7.22
C HIS A 53 -5.66 -23.41 7.84
N ARG A 54 -5.90 -23.92 9.05
CA ARG A 54 -7.14 -23.69 9.80
C ARG A 54 -7.31 -22.22 10.12
N GLU A 55 -6.27 -21.58 10.63
CA GLU A 55 -6.27 -20.16 11.00
C GLU A 55 -6.56 -19.25 9.80
N ARG A 56 -6.13 -19.66 8.60
CA ARG A 56 -6.49 -18.95 7.35
C ARG A 56 -7.99 -19.05 7.05
N LEU A 57 -8.59 -20.23 7.19
CA LEU A 57 -10.03 -20.43 6.97
C LEU A 57 -10.86 -19.70 8.01
N ASP A 58 -10.47 -19.79 9.28
CA ASP A 58 -11.11 -19.06 10.38
C ASP A 58 -11.05 -17.54 10.14
N HIS A 59 -9.92 -17.04 9.65
CA HIS A 59 -9.77 -15.62 9.30
C HIS A 59 -10.73 -15.22 8.17
N LEU A 60 -10.77 -15.96 7.06
CA LEU A 60 -11.65 -15.64 5.92
C LEU A 60 -13.12 -15.60 6.34
N THR A 61 -13.57 -16.55 7.17
CA THR A 61 -14.95 -16.55 7.66
C THR A 61 -15.23 -15.42 8.64
N ALA A 62 -14.27 -15.07 9.50
CA ALA A 62 -14.43 -14.02 10.51
C ALA A 62 -14.47 -12.60 9.93
N VAL A 63 -13.81 -12.35 8.79
CA VAL A 63 -13.75 -11.01 8.16
C VAL A 63 -14.76 -10.84 7.02
N GLN A 64 -15.65 -11.84 6.79
CA GLN A 64 -16.73 -11.72 5.82
C GLN A 64 -17.74 -10.68 6.26
N HIS A 65 -18.12 -9.76 5.37
CA HIS A 65 -19.17 -8.79 5.63
C HIS A 65 -20.56 -9.42 5.68
N ALA A 66 -21.52 -8.71 6.28
CA ALA A 66 -22.90 -9.18 6.43
C ALA A 66 -23.59 -9.45 5.07
N ASP A 67 -23.22 -8.71 4.02
CA ASP A 67 -23.70 -8.90 2.65
C ASP A 67 -23.06 -10.09 1.93
N GLY A 68 -22.08 -10.72 2.54
CA GLY A 68 -21.33 -11.86 2.01
C GLY A 68 -20.08 -11.51 1.23
N SER A 69 -19.76 -10.24 1.08
CA SER A 69 -18.54 -9.76 0.42
C SER A 69 -17.34 -9.71 1.35
N TRP A 70 -16.17 -9.41 0.77
CA TRP A 70 -14.94 -9.04 1.46
C TRP A 70 -14.37 -7.79 0.81
N GLY A 71 -13.55 -7.04 1.56
CA GLY A 71 -12.84 -5.86 1.06
C GLY A 71 -13.65 -4.57 1.15
N ALA A 72 -13.22 -3.53 0.42
CA ALA A 72 -13.78 -2.20 0.50
C ALA A 72 -14.83 -1.93 -0.62
N PRO A 73 -15.62 -0.83 -0.51
CA PRO A 73 -16.57 -0.41 -1.55
C PRO A 73 -15.91 -0.05 -2.89
N ASP A 74 -16.71 0.45 -3.83
CA ASP A 74 -16.26 1.05 -5.11
C ASP A 74 -15.40 0.12 -5.99
N GLY A 75 -15.73 -1.19 -6.04
CA GLY A 75 -15.02 -2.17 -6.85
C GLY A 75 -13.82 -2.83 -6.17
N TYR A 76 -13.31 -2.28 -5.06
CA TYR A 76 -12.20 -2.85 -4.29
C TYR A 76 -12.54 -4.20 -3.63
N GLY A 77 -13.82 -4.49 -3.44
CA GLY A 77 -14.29 -5.76 -2.88
C GLY A 77 -14.26 -6.94 -3.87
N LEU A 78 -14.11 -6.71 -5.18
CA LEU A 78 -14.24 -7.80 -6.16
C LEU A 78 -13.15 -8.87 -6.01
N VAL A 79 -11.88 -8.47 -6.00
CA VAL A 79 -10.73 -9.40 -5.93
C VAL A 79 -10.72 -10.20 -4.63
N PRO A 80 -10.81 -9.58 -3.42
CA PRO A 80 -10.86 -10.35 -2.18
C PRO A 80 -12.10 -11.24 -2.08
N THR A 81 -13.27 -10.82 -2.59
CA THR A 81 -14.48 -11.65 -2.59
C THR A 81 -14.32 -12.87 -3.51
N LEU A 82 -13.74 -12.71 -4.69
CA LEU A 82 -13.42 -13.82 -5.59
C LEU A 82 -12.45 -14.81 -4.93
N SER A 83 -11.36 -14.31 -4.34
CA SER A 83 -10.33 -15.15 -3.73
C SER A 83 -10.85 -15.94 -2.53
N ALA A 84 -11.55 -15.27 -1.61
CA ALA A 84 -12.12 -15.92 -0.42
C ALA A 84 -13.22 -16.95 -0.80
N THR A 85 -14.09 -16.59 -1.75
CA THR A 85 -15.15 -17.50 -2.22
C THR A 85 -14.56 -18.75 -2.86
N GLU A 86 -13.56 -18.60 -3.74
CA GLU A 86 -12.90 -19.74 -4.39
C GLU A 86 -12.17 -20.61 -3.37
N ALA A 87 -11.49 -20.00 -2.39
CA ALA A 87 -10.79 -20.70 -1.33
C ALA A 87 -11.74 -21.57 -0.49
N LEU A 88 -12.87 -21.02 -0.07
CA LEU A 88 -13.87 -21.73 0.73
C LEU A 88 -14.55 -22.85 -0.07
N LEU A 89 -14.85 -22.64 -1.36
CA LEU A 89 -15.36 -23.69 -2.25
C LEU A 89 -14.36 -24.83 -2.42
N THR A 90 -13.08 -24.49 -2.61
CA THR A 90 -12.00 -25.46 -2.76
C THR A 90 -11.80 -26.27 -1.49
N ALA A 91 -11.75 -25.63 -0.32
CA ALA A 91 -11.59 -26.30 0.97
C ALA A 91 -12.78 -27.25 1.28
N ALA A 92 -14.00 -26.79 1.05
CA ALA A 92 -15.20 -27.59 1.22
C ALA A 92 -15.21 -28.82 0.29
N ARG A 93 -14.81 -28.66 -0.98
CA ARG A 93 -14.76 -29.78 -1.96
C ARG A 93 -13.68 -30.81 -1.63
N ARG A 94 -12.52 -30.36 -1.11
CA ARG A 94 -11.44 -31.27 -0.69
C ARG A 94 -11.78 -32.05 0.59
N GLY A 95 -12.68 -31.52 1.42
CA GLY A 95 -12.93 -32.08 2.75
C GLY A 95 -11.71 -31.92 3.66
N ASP A 96 -11.08 -30.72 3.65
CA ASP A 96 -9.82 -30.48 4.36
C ASP A 96 -9.94 -30.83 5.85
N PRO A 97 -8.98 -31.56 6.44
CA PRO A 97 -9.01 -31.92 7.85
C PRO A 97 -9.06 -30.69 8.77
N GLY A 98 -9.93 -30.69 9.75
CA GLY A 98 -10.05 -29.60 10.73
C GLY A 98 -10.80 -28.37 10.23
N VAL A 99 -11.35 -28.40 9.01
CA VAL A 99 -12.22 -27.35 8.48
C VAL A 99 -13.62 -27.51 9.08
N ASP A 100 -14.16 -26.43 9.60
CA ASP A 100 -15.57 -26.33 9.94
C ASP A 100 -16.38 -26.13 8.65
N LEU A 101 -16.82 -27.24 8.07
CA LEU A 101 -17.63 -27.26 6.84
C LEU A 101 -18.98 -26.56 7.04
N ASP A 102 -19.53 -26.60 8.26
CA ASP A 102 -20.81 -25.98 8.60
C ASP A 102 -20.68 -24.43 8.60
N ALA A 103 -19.49 -23.90 8.80
CA ALA A 103 -19.20 -22.46 8.66
C ALA A 103 -18.73 -22.09 7.23
N ALA A 104 -17.85 -22.89 6.64
CA ALA A 104 -17.20 -22.57 5.35
C ALA A 104 -18.17 -22.63 4.16
N ALA A 105 -19.02 -23.66 4.07
CA ALA A 105 -19.96 -23.82 2.95
C ALA A 105 -21.02 -22.70 2.89
N PRO A 106 -21.68 -22.30 4.00
CA PRO A 106 -22.57 -21.14 3.99
C PRO A 106 -21.85 -19.83 3.65
N ALA A 107 -20.61 -19.65 4.12
CA ALA A 107 -19.81 -18.45 3.81
C ALA A 107 -19.49 -18.38 2.30
N ALA A 108 -19.09 -19.50 1.68
CA ALA A 108 -18.91 -19.59 0.23
C ALA A 108 -20.19 -19.25 -0.53
N GLY A 109 -21.33 -19.76 -0.08
CA GLY A 109 -22.65 -19.48 -0.66
C GLY A 109 -23.04 -17.99 -0.57
N ARG A 110 -22.71 -17.31 0.53
CA ARG A 110 -22.88 -15.86 0.64
C ARG A 110 -21.97 -15.11 -0.31
N GLY A 111 -20.71 -15.53 -0.42
CA GLY A 111 -19.73 -14.97 -1.38
C GLY A 111 -20.19 -15.08 -2.83
N LEU A 112 -20.71 -16.23 -3.25
CA LEU A 112 -21.27 -16.41 -4.60
C LEU A 112 -22.45 -15.46 -4.88
N ARG A 113 -23.32 -15.22 -3.90
CA ARG A 113 -24.42 -14.25 -4.06
C ARG A 113 -23.91 -12.82 -4.17
N ALA A 114 -22.95 -12.45 -3.34
CA ALA A 114 -22.31 -11.14 -3.41
C ALA A 114 -21.63 -10.92 -4.78
N LEU A 115 -20.87 -11.90 -5.29
CA LEU A 115 -20.26 -11.86 -6.61
C LEU A 115 -21.29 -11.74 -7.74
N SER A 116 -22.37 -12.51 -7.69
CA SER A 116 -23.45 -12.41 -8.66
C SER A 116 -24.07 -11.01 -8.68
N ALA A 117 -24.26 -10.39 -7.52
CA ALA A 117 -24.79 -9.04 -7.41
C ALA A 117 -23.79 -8.00 -7.97
N MET A 118 -22.51 -8.07 -7.58
CA MET A 118 -21.46 -7.17 -8.05
C MET A 118 -21.31 -7.22 -9.59
N LEU A 119 -21.30 -8.42 -10.17
CA LEU A 119 -21.04 -8.63 -11.59
C LEU A 119 -22.29 -8.44 -12.47
N SER A 120 -23.47 -8.31 -11.88
CA SER A 120 -24.73 -8.02 -12.61
C SER A 120 -24.98 -6.53 -12.81
N ALA A 121 -24.22 -5.66 -12.15
CA ALA A 121 -24.32 -4.21 -12.26
C ALA A 121 -23.11 -3.63 -13.02
N PRO A 122 -23.22 -2.43 -13.60
CA PRO A 122 -22.04 -1.71 -14.08
C PRO A 122 -21.05 -1.51 -12.93
N LEU A 123 -19.85 -2.05 -13.07
CA LEU A 123 -18.81 -2.01 -12.05
C LEU A 123 -17.62 -1.21 -12.58
N SER A 124 -17.31 -0.10 -11.92
CA SER A 124 -16.03 0.60 -12.11
C SER A 124 -14.98 -0.08 -11.25
N LEU A 125 -13.95 -0.62 -11.89
CA LEU A 125 -12.85 -1.26 -11.17
C LEU A 125 -11.74 -0.27 -10.92
N PRO A 126 -11.14 -0.29 -9.72
CA PRO A 126 -9.93 0.49 -9.45
C PRO A 126 -8.74 -0.05 -10.25
N ASP A 127 -7.78 0.81 -10.55
CA ASP A 127 -6.51 0.42 -11.17
C ASP A 127 -5.60 -0.22 -10.10
N MET A 128 -5.69 -1.54 -9.98
CA MET A 128 -4.92 -2.34 -9.02
C MET A 128 -4.00 -3.33 -9.74
N PRO A 129 -2.85 -3.70 -9.12
CA PRO A 129 -1.91 -4.62 -9.72
C PRO A 129 -2.53 -5.92 -10.25
N ALA A 130 -2.32 -6.21 -11.53
CA ALA A 130 -2.74 -7.42 -12.23
C ALA A 130 -4.24 -7.76 -12.16
N ILE A 131 -5.12 -6.79 -11.85
CA ILE A 131 -6.57 -7.03 -11.70
C ILE A 131 -7.18 -7.63 -12.98
N GLU A 132 -6.71 -7.21 -14.16
CA GLU A 132 -7.15 -7.68 -15.47
C GLU A 132 -6.80 -9.16 -15.74
N HIS A 133 -5.91 -9.75 -14.94
CA HIS A 133 -5.51 -11.16 -15.02
C HIS A 133 -6.03 -11.98 -13.84
N ILE A 134 -6.04 -11.38 -12.65
CA ILE A 134 -6.52 -12.02 -11.42
C ILE A 134 -8.01 -12.31 -11.52
N VAL A 135 -8.82 -11.34 -11.94
CA VAL A 135 -10.28 -11.49 -12.02
C VAL A 135 -10.68 -12.61 -12.98
N PRO A 136 -10.19 -12.66 -14.25
CA PRO A 136 -10.51 -13.79 -15.13
C PRO A 136 -10.03 -15.13 -14.59
N SER A 137 -8.84 -15.18 -13.97
CA SER A 137 -8.32 -16.41 -13.38
C SER A 137 -9.25 -16.96 -12.29
N LEU A 138 -9.68 -16.12 -11.35
CA LEU A 138 -10.55 -16.52 -10.25
C LEU A 138 -11.97 -16.84 -10.68
N VAL A 139 -12.54 -16.06 -11.62
CA VAL A 139 -13.86 -16.36 -12.21
C VAL A 139 -13.84 -17.73 -12.89
N SER A 140 -12.79 -18.06 -13.63
CA SER A 140 -12.61 -19.37 -14.26
C SER A 140 -12.56 -20.50 -13.22
N LEU A 141 -11.82 -20.32 -12.13
CA LEU A 141 -11.70 -21.30 -11.04
C LEU A 141 -13.05 -21.53 -10.34
N ILE A 142 -13.76 -20.46 -9.99
CA ILE A 142 -15.09 -20.54 -9.35
C ILE A 142 -16.08 -21.25 -10.28
N ASN A 143 -16.14 -20.87 -11.54
CA ASN A 143 -17.03 -21.49 -12.51
C ASN A 143 -16.73 -22.99 -12.72
N GLY A 144 -15.46 -23.38 -12.57
CA GLY A 144 -15.03 -24.78 -12.63
C GLY A 144 -15.53 -25.65 -11.45
N HIS A 145 -15.96 -25.06 -10.34
CA HIS A 145 -16.60 -25.83 -9.25
C HIS A 145 -17.98 -26.32 -9.63
N GLY A 146 -18.73 -25.60 -10.47
CA GLY A 146 -20.13 -25.94 -10.80
C GLY A 146 -21.09 -25.77 -9.63
N GLY A 147 -22.34 -26.21 -9.81
CA GLY A 147 -23.35 -26.16 -8.76
C GLY A 147 -23.96 -24.78 -8.51
N HIS A 148 -23.59 -23.78 -9.30
CA HIS A 148 -24.14 -22.42 -9.31
C HIS A 148 -24.19 -21.87 -10.73
N PRO A 149 -24.98 -20.81 -11.01
CA PRO A 149 -24.93 -20.12 -12.28
C PRO A 149 -23.52 -19.57 -12.53
N PRO A 150 -22.99 -19.67 -13.78
CA PRO A 150 -21.66 -19.17 -14.08
C PRO A 150 -21.57 -17.66 -13.86
N LEU A 151 -20.50 -17.23 -13.21
CA LEU A 151 -20.19 -15.81 -13.04
C LEU A 151 -19.69 -15.23 -14.36
N PRO A 152 -20.21 -14.06 -14.81
CA PRO A 152 -19.68 -13.36 -15.96
C PRO A 152 -18.37 -12.64 -15.63
N LEU A 153 -17.59 -12.28 -16.65
CA LEU A 153 -16.50 -11.31 -16.49
C LEU A 153 -17.03 -9.89 -16.48
N PRO A 154 -16.39 -8.95 -15.75
CA PRO A 154 -16.64 -7.53 -15.89
C PRO A 154 -16.49 -7.07 -17.34
N THR A 155 -17.26 -6.05 -17.73
CA THR A 155 -17.21 -5.47 -19.09
C THR A 155 -15.79 -5.03 -19.43
N GLY A 156 -15.29 -5.44 -20.58
CA GLY A 156 -13.95 -5.11 -21.08
C GLY A 156 -12.86 -6.10 -20.66
N MET A 157 -13.14 -7.05 -19.75
CA MET A 157 -12.20 -8.12 -19.40
C MET A 157 -12.40 -9.36 -20.27
N GLY A 158 -11.30 -10.11 -20.48
CA GLY A 158 -11.28 -11.35 -21.24
C GLY A 158 -10.16 -12.27 -20.83
N TYR A 159 -10.13 -13.48 -21.38
CA TYR A 159 -9.11 -14.49 -21.05
C TYR A 159 -7.85 -14.38 -21.90
N GLY A 160 -7.86 -13.65 -23.04
CA GLY A 160 -6.79 -13.69 -24.04
C GLY A 160 -5.39 -13.37 -23.52
N THR A 161 -5.26 -12.30 -22.72
CA THR A 161 -3.97 -11.93 -22.13
C THR A 161 -3.54 -12.94 -21.07
N LEU A 162 -4.46 -13.44 -20.26
CA LEU A 162 -4.19 -14.49 -19.26
C LEU A 162 -3.68 -15.76 -19.94
N ASP A 163 -4.31 -16.20 -21.04
CA ASP A 163 -3.90 -17.38 -21.80
C ASP A 163 -2.53 -17.20 -22.45
N THR A 164 -2.23 -15.98 -22.90
CA THR A 164 -0.89 -15.61 -23.40
C THR A 164 0.17 -15.74 -22.31
N ILE A 165 -0.10 -15.21 -21.11
CA ILE A 165 0.81 -15.31 -19.96
C ILE A 165 1.03 -16.78 -19.58
N ARG A 166 -0.02 -17.58 -19.50
CA ARG A 166 0.06 -19.03 -19.19
C ARG A 166 0.92 -19.76 -20.20
N SER A 167 0.69 -19.52 -21.48
CA SER A 167 1.50 -20.12 -22.57
C SER A 167 2.96 -19.72 -22.48
N TRP A 168 3.25 -18.48 -22.14
CA TRP A 168 4.60 -17.96 -21.97
C TRP A 168 5.32 -18.62 -20.77
N VAL A 169 4.63 -18.71 -19.62
CA VAL A 169 5.16 -19.39 -18.42
C VAL A 169 5.39 -20.88 -18.69
N ALA A 170 4.45 -21.57 -19.35
CA ALA A 170 4.56 -22.97 -19.73
C ALA A 170 5.75 -23.22 -20.69
N ALA A 171 6.07 -22.26 -21.56
CA ALA A 171 7.21 -22.33 -22.45
C ALA A 171 8.55 -22.10 -21.73
N GLY A 172 8.56 -21.82 -20.42
CA GLY A 172 9.78 -21.61 -19.62
C GLY A 172 10.52 -20.31 -19.94
N GLN A 173 9.84 -19.31 -20.49
CA GLN A 173 10.44 -18.02 -20.81
C GLN A 173 10.72 -17.22 -19.53
N ASP A 174 11.70 -16.32 -19.59
CA ASP A 174 11.99 -15.40 -18.45
C ASP A 174 10.77 -14.55 -18.12
N ILE A 175 10.38 -14.55 -16.85
CA ILE A 175 9.20 -13.85 -16.36
C ILE A 175 9.64 -12.48 -15.82
N PRO A 176 9.08 -11.36 -16.31
CA PRO A 176 9.37 -10.04 -15.76
C PRO A 176 9.09 -9.97 -14.25
N ASP A 177 9.97 -9.31 -13.49
CA ASP A 177 9.91 -9.26 -12.03
C ASP A 177 8.55 -8.83 -11.50
N LYS A 178 7.92 -7.81 -12.10
CA LYS A 178 6.58 -7.37 -11.70
C LYS A 178 5.47 -8.40 -11.96
N LEU A 179 5.64 -9.31 -12.92
CA LEU A 179 4.69 -10.40 -13.17
C LEU A 179 4.90 -11.54 -12.16
N LEU A 180 6.11 -11.70 -11.61
CA LEU A 180 6.38 -12.67 -10.56
C LEU A 180 5.51 -12.45 -9.33
N HIS A 181 5.13 -11.19 -9.04
CA HIS A 181 4.24 -10.85 -7.93
C HIS A 181 2.83 -11.47 -8.05
N ALA A 182 2.40 -11.80 -9.27
CA ALA A 182 1.10 -12.43 -9.56
C ALA A 182 1.27 -13.80 -10.28
N LEU A 183 2.36 -14.52 -10.06
CA LEU A 183 2.67 -15.77 -10.76
C LEU A 183 1.58 -16.83 -10.60
N GLU A 184 0.81 -16.81 -9.51
CA GLU A 184 -0.30 -17.74 -9.23
C GLU A 184 -1.39 -17.72 -10.32
N ILE A 185 -1.51 -16.65 -11.12
CA ILE A 185 -2.47 -16.58 -12.23
C ILE A 185 -2.16 -17.59 -13.35
N ALA A 186 -0.89 -18.03 -13.44
CA ALA A 186 -0.48 -19.05 -14.39
C ALA A 186 -1.03 -20.43 -14.04
N GLY A 187 -1.61 -20.60 -12.85
CA GLY A 187 -2.22 -21.86 -12.43
C GLY A 187 -1.21 -23.00 -12.32
N PRO A 188 -1.47 -24.20 -12.91
CA PRO A 188 -0.53 -25.35 -12.85
C PRO A 188 0.84 -25.04 -13.43
N ASP A 189 0.94 -24.17 -14.42
CA ASP A 189 2.20 -23.84 -15.12
C ASP A 189 3.15 -22.99 -14.24
N ALA A 190 2.64 -22.38 -13.17
CA ALA A 190 3.46 -21.70 -12.16
C ALA A 190 4.39 -22.66 -11.41
N ARG A 191 4.04 -23.95 -11.33
CA ARG A 191 4.76 -24.95 -10.54
C ARG A 191 6.18 -25.16 -11.06
N GLY A 192 7.18 -24.65 -10.31
CA GLY A 192 8.58 -24.75 -10.67
C GLY A 192 8.91 -24.08 -12.01
N ALA A 193 8.15 -23.07 -12.41
CA ALA A 193 8.36 -22.32 -13.64
C ALA A 193 9.83 -21.93 -13.78
N LEU A 194 10.47 -22.34 -14.86
CA LEU A 194 11.91 -22.16 -15.09
C LEU A 194 12.31 -20.69 -15.22
N GLY A 195 11.41 -19.86 -15.75
CA GLY A 195 11.61 -18.40 -15.86
C GLY A 195 11.40 -17.64 -14.56
N ALA A 196 10.86 -18.28 -13.50
CA ALA A 196 10.69 -17.67 -12.19
C ALA A 196 11.94 -17.91 -11.33
N ARG A 197 12.59 -16.84 -10.89
CA ARG A 197 13.79 -16.91 -10.05
C ARG A 197 13.44 -16.42 -8.64
N PRO A 198 13.33 -17.34 -7.65
CA PRO A 198 13.19 -16.93 -6.26
C PRO A 198 14.37 -16.04 -5.83
N SER A 199 14.08 -15.04 -4.99
CA SER A 199 15.11 -14.18 -4.41
C SER A 199 16.05 -14.98 -3.49
N VAL A 200 17.16 -14.35 -3.08
CA VAL A 200 18.14 -14.96 -2.16
C VAL A 200 17.55 -15.36 -0.81
N ILE A 201 16.46 -14.73 -0.39
CA ILE A 201 15.74 -15.06 0.86
C ILE A 201 14.54 -15.98 0.64
N GLY A 202 14.33 -16.47 -0.60
CA GLY A 202 13.27 -17.43 -0.93
C GLY A 202 11.93 -16.81 -1.29
N THR A 203 11.81 -15.50 -1.57
CA THR A 203 10.53 -14.95 -2.07
C THR A 203 10.38 -15.19 -3.58
N VAL A 204 9.16 -15.35 -4.03
CA VAL A 204 8.77 -15.25 -5.45
C VAL A 204 7.91 -14.01 -5.60
N GLY A 205 8.46 -12.96 -6.23
CA GLY A 205 7.77 -11.68 -6.39
C GLY A 205 7.28 -11.05 -5.07
N ALA A 206 7.92 -11.33 -3.94
CA ALA A 206 7.52 -10.97 -2.59
C ALA A 206 6.10 -11.43 -2.18
N SER A 207 5.37 -12.20 -3.01
CA SER A 207 4.00 -12.67 -2.80
C SER A 207 3.95 -14.07 -2.20
N PRO A 208 3.19 -14.28 -1.10
CA PRO A 208 2.89 -15.61 -0.57
C PRO A 208 2.16 -16.52 -1.58
N ALA A 209 1.18 -16.00 -2.33
CA ALA A 209 0.45 -16.75 -3.33
C ALA A 209 1.35 -17.19 -4.50
N ALA A 210 2.19 -16.29 -5.00
CA ALA A 210 3.17 -16.60 -6.04
C ALA A 210 4.18 -17.67 -5.56
N ALA A 211 4.66 -17.55 -4.32
CA ALA A 211 5.55 -18.52 -3.70
C ALA A 211 4.89 -19.90 -3.56
N ALA A 212 3.63 -19.95 -3.10
CA ALA A 212 2.85 -21.19 -2.98
C ALA A 212 2.58 -21.84 -4.33
N ALA A 213 2.23 -21.07 -5.35
CA ALA A 213 2.02 -21.55 -6.72
C ALA A 213 3.31 -22.15 -7.30
N TRP A 214 4.44 -21.45 -7.13
CA TRP A 214 5.75 -21.94 -7.60
C TRP A 214 6.18 -23.23 -6.88
N LEU A 215 5.96 -23.33 -5.56
CA LEU A 215 6.27 -24.54 -4.78
C LEU A 215 5.47 -25.73 -5.27
N GLY A 216 4.17 -25.57 -5.52
CA GLY A 216 3.30 -26.63 -6.03
C GLY A 216 3.31 -27.92 -5.21
N GLY A 217 3.50 -27.84 -3.89
CA GLY A 217 3.55 -28.99 -2.98
C GLY A 217 4.95 -29.53 -2.69
N ARG A 218 6.02 -28.84 -3.10
CA ARG A 218 7.39 -29.15 -2.65
C ARG A 218 7.54 -28.85 -1.15
N VAL A 219 8.13 -29.78 -0.42
CA VAL A 219 8.16 -29.77 1.05
C VAL A 219 9.50 -29.32 1.67
N ALA A 220 10.40 -28.78 0.87
CA ALA A 220 11.70 -28.31 1.37
C ALA A 220 12.28 -27.20 0.47
N GLY A 221 13.15 -26.36 1.06
CA GLY A 221 13.94 -25.36 0.38
C GLY A 221 13.62 -23.93 0.80
N PRO A 222 14.44 -22.94 0.37
CA PRO A 222 14.37 -21.56 0.85
C PRO A 222 13.00 -20.89 0.66
N VAL A 223 12.26 -21.25 -0.39
CA VAL A 223 10.92 -20.67 -0.66
C VAL A 223 9.92 -21.17 0.37
N LEU A 224 9.98 -22.43 0.76
CA LEU A 224 9.15 -22.97 1.84
C LEU A 224 9.52 -22.33 3.17
N ASP A 225 10.80 -22.26 3.50
CA ASP A 225 11.29 -21.69 4.76
C ASP A 225 10.84 -20.25 4.92
N HIS A 226 10.93 -19.44 3.86
CA HIS A 226 10.43 -18.07 3.83
C HIS A 226 8.91 -18.00 4.03
N LEU A 227 8.15 -18.81 3.27
CA LEU A 227 6.68 -18.81 3.34
C LEU A 227 6.19 -19.22 4.73
N GLU A 228 6.80 -20.24 5.34
CA GLU A 228 6.50 -20.62 6.71
C GLU A 228 6.85 -19.55 7.74
N ALA A 229 7.95 -18.81 7.54
CA ALA A 229 8.31 -17.69 8.41
C ALA A 229 7.26 -16.57 8.34
N VAL A 230 6.77 -16.22 7.13
CA VAL A 230 5.67 -15.26 6.96
C VAL A 230 4.42 -15.73 7.69
N VAL A 231 4.02 -17.00 7.51
CA VAL A 231 2.85 -17.58 8.21
C VAL A 231 3.00 -17.53 9.72
N ARG A 232 4.20 -17.86 10.26
CA ARG A 232 4.44 -17.80 11.72
C ARG A 232 4.35 -16.38 12.28
N ILE A 233 4.88 -15.39 11.56
CA ILE A 233 4.83 -13.97 11.96
C ILE A 233 3.38 -13.48 12.08
N HIS A 234 2.50 -13.93 11.18
CA HIS A 234 1.11 -13.48 11.09
C HIS A 234 0.09 -14.43 11.74
N GLY A 235 0.52 -15.58 12.24
CA GLY A 235 -0.35 -16.54 12.93
C GLY A 235 -1.34 -17.28 12.01
N GLY A 236 -1.00 -17.44 10.72
CA GLY A 236 -1.82 -18.16 9.73
C GLY A 236 -2.18 -17.35 8.50
N PRO A 237 -3.02 -16.28 8.61
CA PRO A 237 -3.26 -15.33 7.52
C PRO A 237 -1.95 -14.67 7.07
N VAL A 238 -1.87 -14.25 5.80
CA VAL A 238 -0.65 -13.67 5.25
C VAL A 238 -0.91 -12.29 4.63
N PRO A 239 0.09 -11.40 4.59
CA PRO A 239 -0.03 -10.06 3.98
C PRO A 239 0.10 -10.13 2.45
N VAL A 240 -0.08 -8.98 1.79
CA VAL A 240 0.07 -8.82 0.33
C VAL A 240 1.49 -9.12 -0.15
N GLY A 241 2.51 -8.77 0.63
CA GLY A 241 3.92 -9.03 0.32
C GLY A 241 4.83 -8.73 1.50
N LEU A 242 5.90 -9.48 1.62
CA LEU A 242 7.00 -9.29 2.56
C LEU A 242 8.30 -9.82 1.96
N PRO A 243 9.45 -9.20 2.29
CA PRO A 243 9.62 -7.98 3.11
C PRO A 243 9.30 -6.68 2.35
N ILE A 244 8.98 -5.63 3.12
CA ILE A 244 8.82 -4.25 2.64
C ILE A 244 9.79 -3.29 3.36
N THR A 245 10.97 -3.75 3.68
CA THR A 245 11.92 -3.10 4.60
C THR A 245 12.27 -1.67 4.21
N VAL A 246 12.62 -1.43 2.95
CA VAL A 246 13.05 -0.11 2.47
C VAL A 246 11.85 0.83 2.38
N PHE A 247 10.74 0.34 1.83
CA PHE A 247 9.47 1.04 1.77
C PHE A 247 9.06 1.53 3.18
N GLU A 248 8.91 0.62 4.14
CA GLU A 248 8.43 0.97 5.47
C GLU A 248 9.35 1.98 6.17
N ARG A 249 10.68 1.77 6.13
CA ARG A 249 11.65 2.70 6.72
C ARG A 249 11.63 4.06 6.05
N GLY A 250 11.55 4.12 4.72
CA GLY A 250 11.50 5.36 3.96
C GLY A 250 10.31 6.22 4.38
N TRP A 251 9.10 5.66 4.36
CA TRP A 251 7.88 6.39 4.74
C TRP A 251 7.85 6.79 6.21
N VAL A 252 8.18 5.88 7.12
CA VAL A 252 8.18 6.19 8.57
C VAL A 252 9.13 7.35 8.88
N LEU A 253 10.36 7.28 8.37
CA LEU A 253 11.36 8.30 8.66
C LEU A 253 11.04 9.65 7.99
N SER A 254 10.48 9.64 6.77
CA SER A 254 10.09 10.87 6.09
C SER A 254 8.92 11.58 6.77
N TRP A 255 7.87 10.86 7.21
CA TRP A 255 6.77 11.45 7.96
C TRP A 255 7.22 12.07 9.28
N LEU A 256 8.00 11.32 10.08
CA LEU A 256 8.49 11.81 11.38
C LEU A 256 9.44 13.00 11.22
N ALA A 257 10.41 12.91 10.29
CA ALA A 257 11.40 13.96 10.11
C ALA A 257 10.81 15.24 9.49
N ARG A 258 9.86 15.12 8.53
CA ARG A 258 9.17 16.29 7.95
C ARG A 258 8.35 17.04 9.01
N ALA A 259 7.71 16.30 9.90
CA ALA A 259 6.94 16.89 11.00
C ALA A 259 7.82 17.44 12.14
N GLY A 260 9.12 17.19 12.12
CA GLY A 260 10.03 17.60 13.19
C GLY A 260 9.82 16.83 14.50
N VAL A 261 9.29 15.60 14.43
CA VAL A 261 9.13 14.74 15.60
C VAL A 261 10.51 14.39 16.14
N PRO A 262 10.83 14.71 17.42
CA PRO A 262 12.09 14.29 18.01
C PRO A 262 12.14 12.77 18.13
N VAL A 263 13.05 12.14 17.41
CA VAL A 263 13.24 10.69 17.41
C VAL A 263 14.71 10.36 17.16
N GLU A 264 15.23 9.36 17.89
CA GLU A 264 16.58 8.83 17.66
C GLU A 264 16.53 7.75 16.57
N VAL A 265 17.17 8.04 15.43
CA VAL A 265 17.29 7.09 14.33
C VAL A 265 18.61 6.35 14.42
N PRO A 266 18.63 4.99 14.55
CA PRO A 266 19.85 4.21 14.61
C PRO A 266 20.74 4.46 13.37
N PRO A 267 22.05 4.72 13.54
CA PRO A 267 22.97 4.92 12.42
C PRO A 267 22.98 3.75 11.43
N GLU A 268 22.76 2.54 11.92
CA GLU A 268 22.68 1.31 11.13
C GLU A 268 21.48 1.37 10.15
N MET A 269 20.34 1.91 10.58
CA MET A 269 19.16 2.06 9.72
C MET A 269 19.42 3.05 8.57
N ILE A 270 20.14 4.13 8.84
CA ILE A 270 20.57 5.10 7.81
C ILE A 270 21.56 4.44 6.84
N ALA A 271 22.52 3.66 7.37
CA ALA A 271 23.49 2.94 6.57
C ALA A 271 22.80 1.89 5.66
N ASP A 272 21.84 1.13 6.20
CA ASP A 272 21.06 0.14 5.46
C ASP A 272 20.26 0.78 4.31
N LEU A 273 19.56 1.92 4.58
CA LEU A 273 18.84 2.64 3.54
C LEU A 273 19.76 3.13 2.42
N ARG A 274 20.94 3.67 2.78
CA ARG A 274 21.92 4.09 1.78
C ARG A 274 22.44 2.92 0.96
N ALA A 275 22.72 1.79 1.60
CA ALA A 275 23.25 0.58 0.94
C ALA A 275 22.20 -0.07 0.01
N ALA A 276 20.92 0.11 0.28
CA ALA A 276 19.84 -0.41 -0.55
C ALA A 276 19.69 0.31 -1.89
N ILE A 277 20.16 1.57 -2.00
CA ILE A 277 20.04 2.37 -3.22
C ILE A 277 21.14 1.99 -4.21
N GLY A 278 20.75 1.29 -5.28
CA GLY A 278 21.61 0.93 -6.39
C GLY A 278 21.57 1.94 -7.56
N PRO A 279 22.30 1.67 -8.64
CA PRO A 279 22.33 2.54 -9.84
C PRO A 279 20.97 2.70 -10.53
N GLN A 280 20.06 1.76 -10.34
CA GLN A 280 18.69 1.79 -10.88
C GLN A 280 17.63 2.06 -9.79
N GLY A 281 18.03 2.59 -8.63
CA GLY A 281 17.14 2.80 -7.50
C GLY A 281 17.11 1.63 -6.52
N THR A 282 16.04 1.53 -5.74
CA THR A 282 15.83 0.48 -4.74
C THR A 282 14.42 -0.10 -4.82
N PRO A 283 14.24 -1.42 -4.60
CA PRO A 283 12.91 -2.01 -4.45
C PRO A 283 12.32 -1.75 -3.06
N ALA A 284 11.01 -1.91 -2.93
CA ALA A 284 10.33 -1.91 -1.63
C ALA A 284 10.90 -2.98 -0.68
N GLY A 285 11.27 -4.13 -1.24
CA GLY A 285 11.93 -5.22 -0.54
C GLY A 285 12.45 -6.29 -1.51
N PRO A 286 13.22 -7.28 -1.03
CA PRO A 286 13.76 -8.35 -1.86
C PRO A 286 12.66 -9.12 -2.62
N GLY A 287 12.89 -9.35 -3.91
CA GLY A 287 11.97 -10.07 -4.80
C GLY A 287 11.03 -9.18 -5.60
N LEU A 288 11.12 -7.85 -5.40
CA LEU A 288 10.46 -6.84 -6.22
C LEU A 288 11.50 -6.11 -7.09
N PRO A 289 11.10 -5.55 -8.24
CA PRO A 289 11.95 -4.65 -9.02
C PRO A 289 12.15 -3.33 -8.27
N ALA A 290 13.24 -2.63 -8.57
CA ALA A 290 13.42 -1.25 -8.14
C ALA A 290 12.29 -0.38 -8.71
N ASP A 291 11.80 0.56 -7.91
CA ASP A 291 10.70 1.45 -8.27
C ASP A 291 11.01 2.92 -7.89
N ALA A 292 10.39 3.85 -8.61
CA ALA A 292 10.60 5.27 -8.39
C ALA A 292 10.05 5.75 -7.05
N ASP A 293 8.98 5.14 -6.56
CA ASP A 293 8.30 5.55 -5.35
C ASP A 293 9.15 5.27 -4.11
N THR A 294 9.52 4.00 -3.92
CA THR A 294 10.41 3.60 -2.81
C THR A 294 11.75 4.31 -2.88
N THR A 295 12.32 4.43 -4.10
CA THR A 295 13.60 5.12 -4.31
C THR A 295 13.52 6.58 -3.88
N SER A 296 12.49 7.32 -4.32
CA SER A 296 12.38 8.75 -4.02
C SER A 296 12.11 9.00 -2.55
N VAL A 297 11.27 8.22 -1.89
CA VAL A 297 11.00 8.37 -0.45
C VAL A 297 12.21 8.01 0.40
N ALA A 298 12.98 6.97 0.02
CA ALA A 298 14.24 6.65 0.70
C ALA A 298 15.27 7.78 0.58
N LEU A 299 15.43 8.36 -0.62
CA LEU A 299 16.31 9.51 -0.88
C LEU A 299 15.87 10.75 -0.08
N TYR A 300 14.57 11.01 -0.05
CA TYR A 300 14.00 12.13 0.70
C TYR A 300 14.23 11.97 2.21
N ALA A 301 13.96 10.79 2.77
CA ALA A 301 14.21 10.49 4.18
C ALA A 301 15.69 10.69 4.55
N LEU A 302 16.61 10.17 3.74
CA LEU A 302 18.05 10.36 3.92
C LEU A 302 18.44 11.84 3.92
N ALA A 303 17.89 12.64 3.00
CA ALA A 303 18.19 14.06 2.92
C ALA A 303 17.63 14.86 4.11
N LEU A 304 16.43 14.51 4.60
CA LEU A 304 15.85 15.08 5.82
C LEU A 304 16.71 14.79 7.05
N LEU A 305 17.24 13.57 7.16
CA LEU A 305 18.10 13.12 8.26
C LEU A 305 19.56 13.60 8.17
N GLY A 306 19.88 14.51 7.23
CA GLY A 306 21.22 15.07 7.09
C GLY A 306 22.24 14.16 6.42
N SER A 307 21.80 13.06 5.78
CA SER A 307 22.63 12.12 5.03
C SER A 307 22.26 12.07 3.53
N PRO A 308 22.25 13.20 2.80
CA PRO A 308 21.77 13.25 1.44
C PRO A 308 22.53 12.29 0.52
N TYR A 309 21.79 11.62 -0.37
CA TYR A 309 22.31 10.73 -1.40
C TYR A 309 21.91 11.26 -2.78
N GLU A 310 22.81 11.21 -3.76
CA GLU A 310 22.56 11.77 -5.09
C GLU A 310 21.39 11.09 -5.80
N PRO A 311 20.36 11.85 -6.25
CA PRO A 311 19.11 11.27 -6.74
C PRO A 311 19.15 10.84 -8.22
N ASP A 312 20.33 10.72 -8.83
CA ASP A 312 20.50 10.41 -10.25
C ASP A 312 19.92 9.06 -10.68
N CYS A 313 19.83 8.08 -9.77
CA CYS A 313 19.17 6.82 -10.06
C CYS A 313 17.68 6.98 -10.43
N LEU A 314 17.02 8.08 -10.05
CA LEU A 314 15.65 8.37 -10.44
C LEU A 314 15.48 8.59 -11.95
N TRP A 315 16.51 9.05 -12.66
CA TRP A 315 16.44 9.20 -14.11
C TRP A 315 16.14 7.90 -14.88
N HIS A 316 16.38 6.75 -14.25
CA HIS A 316 16.00 5.45 -14.78
C HIS A 316 14.48 5.30 -15.02
N PHE A 317 13.68 6.03 -14.27
CA PHE A 317 12.20 5.98 -14.32
C PHE A 317 11.59 7.12 -15.14
N HIS A 318 12.39 8.04 -15.69
CA HIS A 318 11.91 9.19 -16.44
C HIS A 318 11.53 8.81 -17.87
N ASN A 319 10.30 9.12 -18.29
CA ASN A 319 9.80 8.78 -19.63
C ASN A 319 9.81 9.94 -20.64
N GLY A 320 10.47 11.04 -20.31
CA GLY A 320 10.53 12.27 -21.13
C GLY A 320 9.59 13.38 -20.65
N SER A 321 8.58 13.09 -19.84
CA SER A 321 7.63 14.09 -19.31
C SER A 321 7.41 14.02 -17.80
N HIS A 322 7.45 12.82 -17.23
CA HIS A 322 7.23 12.53 -15.81
C HIS A 322 7.95 11.23 -15.44
N PHE A 323 7.84 10.84 -14.18
CA PHE A 323 8.41 9.59 -13.67
C PHE A 323 7.32 8.52 -13.56
N THR A 324 7.61 7.34 -14.12
CA THR A 324 6.77 6.14 -13.97
C THR A 324 7.23 5.35 -12.76
N THR A 325 6.34 4.55 -12.16
CA THR A 325 6.72 3.69 -11.02
C THR A 325 7.81 2.70 -11.44
N TRP A 326 7.65 2.08 -12.62
CA TRP A 326 8.63 1.20 -13.25
C TRP A 326 8.86 1.60 -14.70
N PRO A 327 10.05 1.37 -15.26
CA PRO A 327 10.30 1.63 -16.66
C PRO A 327 9.30 0.91 -17.57
N GLY A 328 8.74 1.64 -18.55
CA GLY A 328 7.78 1.11 -19.51
C GLY A 328 6.37 0.89 -18.97
N GLU A 329 6.06 1.37 -17.77
CA GLU A 329 4.69 1.41 -17.26
C GLU A 329 3.83 2.37 -18.08
N GLN A 330 2.57 1.97 -18.37
CA GLN A 330 1.61 2.83 -19.10
C GLN A 330 0.75 3.67 -18.17
N GLY A 331 0.63 3.27 -16.91
CA GLY A 331 -0.11 4.01 -15.89
C GLY A 331 0.63 5.25 -15.39
N VAL A 332 -0.11 6.17 -14.81
CA VAL A 332 0.43 7.41 -14.25
C VAL A 332 0.13 7.44 -12.75
N SER A 333 1.15 7.63 -11.93
CA SER A 333 0.99 7.89 -10.50
C SER A 333 1.33 9.35 -10.19
N ILE A 334 0.41 9.99 -9.50
CA ILE A 334 0.53 11.38 -9.06
C ILE A 334 1.44 11.43 -7.81
N SER A 335 1.23 10.54 -6.84
CA SER A 335 2.00 10.51 -5.60
C SER A 335 3.47 10.17 -5.85
N VAL A 336 3.80 9.25 -6.77
CA VAL A 336 5.18 8.96 -7.18
C VAL A 336 5.88 10.24 -7.65
N ASN A 337 5.23 11.04 -8.49
CA ASN A 337 5.82 12.28 -8.99
C ASN A 337 5.95 13.37 -7.90
N ALA A 338 5.06 13.38 -6.90
CA ALA A 338 5.22 14.23 -5.73
C ALA A 338 6.42 13.81 -4.87
N HIS A 339 6.60 12.50 -4.65
CA HIS A 339 7.75 11.98 -3.91
C HIS A 339 9.08 12.19 -4.66
N VAL A 340 9.07 12.09 -5.98
CA VAL A 340 10.24 12.44 -6.81
C VAL A 340 10.57 13.93 -6.70
N LEU A 341 9.56 14.81 -6.68
CA LEU A 341 9.76 16.24 -6.42
C LEU A 341 10.36 16.50 -5.03
N ASP A 342 9.85 15.79 -3.99
CA ASP A 342 10.41 15.85 -2.63
C ASP A 342 11.89 15.40 -2.62
N ALA A 343 12.25 14.33 -3.33
CA ALA A 343 13.62 13.82 -3.39
C ALA A 343 14.59 14.81 -4.05
N PHE A 344 14.27 15.31 -5.23
CA PHE A 344 15.11 16.29 -5.93
C PHE A 344 15.16 17.62 -5.18
N GLY A 345 14.01 18.11 -4.71
CA GLY A 345 13.90 19.39 -4.00
C GLY A 345 14.69 19.40 -2.69
N GLN A 346 14.52 18.36 -1.87
CA GLN A 346 15.23 18.27 -0.59
C GLN A 346 16.73 18.03 -0.78
N TYR A 347 17.13 17.26 -1.80
CA TYR A 347 18.55 17.12 -2.13
C TYR A 347 19.16 18.45 -2.54
N ALA A 348 18.52 19.20 -3.45
CA ALA A 348 18.97 20.51 -3.87
C ALA A 348 19.04 21.52 -2.71
N ALA A 349 18.09 21.49 -1.78
CA ALA A 349 18.10 22.32 -0.58
C ALA A 349 19.27 21.99 0.36
N ARG A 350 19.66 20.70 0.47
CA ARG A 350 20.81 20.26 1.28
C ARG A 350 22.15 20.43 0.56
N ARG A 351 22.14 20.51 -0.76
CA ARG A 351 23.33 20.62 -1.62
C ARG A 351 23.14 21.77 -2.63
N PRO A 352 23.24 23.03 -2.17
CA PRO A 352 23.03 24.20 -3.03
C PRO A 352 23.98 24.27 -4.26
N ASP A 353 25.15 23.66 -4.16
CA ASP A 353 26.10 23.47 -5.26
C ASP A 353 25.55 22.60 -6.40
N ALA A 354 24.68 21.65 -6.09
CA ALA A 354 24.02 20.76 -7.05
C ALA A 354 22.65 21.30 -7.53
N ALA A 355 22.07 22.31 -6.88
CA ALA A 355 20.74 22.85 -7.19
C ALA A 355 20.54 23.22 -8.67
N PRO A 356 21.51 23.84 -9.40
CA PRO A 356 21.34 24.15 -10.81
C PRO A 356 21.10 22.91 -11.69
N ARG A 357 21.64 21.75 -11.31
CA ARG A 357 21.50 20.49 -12.05
C ARG A 357 20.05 19.96 -12.04
N TYR A 358 19.32 20.20 -10.95
CA TYR A 358 17.97 19.67 -10.74
C TYR A 358 16.86 20.72 -10.87
N GLY A 359 17.19 21.99 -11.09
CA GLY A 359 16.21 23.07 -11.15
C GLY A 359 15.16 22.90 -12.24
N GLU A 360 15.54 22.39 -13.41
CA GLU A 360 14.62 22.15 -14.52
C GLU A 360 13.60 21.05 -14.19
N VAL A 361 14.04 19.92 -13.64
CA VAL A 361 13.13 18.81 -13.27
C VAL A 361 12.21 19.20 -12.12
N ILE A 362 12.70 19.95 -11.12
CA ILE A 362 11.88 20.46 -10.02
C ILE A 362 10.77 21.37 -10.56
N THR A 363 11.12 22.30 -11.46
CA THR A 363 10.15 23.22 -12.09
C THR A 363 9.15 22.45 -12.96
N GLY A 364 9.62 21.51 -13.75
CA GLY A 364 8.80 20.67 -14.63
C GLY A 364 7.80 19.82 -13.86
N LEU A 365 8.27 19.11 -12.80
CA LEU A 365 7.40 18.29 -11.94
C LEU A 365 6.37 19.16 -11.19
N SER A 366 6.76 20.31 -10.71
CA SER A 366 5.83 21.24 -10.05
C SER A 366 4.72 21.69 -10.99
N ALA A 367 5.05 22.02 -12.23
CA ALA A 367 4.05 22.35 -13.26
C ALA A 367 3.15 21.15 -13.56
N TRP A 368 3.77 19.98 -13.76
CA TRP A 368 3.07 18.74 -14.08
C TRP A 368 2.06 18.32 -12.99
N LEU A 369 2.39 18.48 -11.71
CA LEU A 369 1.49 18.21 -10.57
C LEU A 369 0.34 19.22 -10.52
N ARG A 370 0.57 20.51 -10.73
CA ARG A 370 -0.49 21.52 -10.76
C ARG A 370 -1.51 21.27 -11.86
N GLU A 371 -1.05 20.90 -13.06
CA GLU A 371 -1.91 20.59 -14.20
C GLU A 371 -2.84 19.38 -13.96
N ARG A 372 -2.50 18.53 -12.98
CA ARG A 372 -3.24 17.30 -12.65
C ARG A 372 -4.07 17.41 -11.37
N GLN A 373 -4.12 18.59 -10.78
CA GLN A 373 -5.03 18.85 -9.69
C GLN A 373 -6.48 18.80 -10.20
N ASP A 374 -7.33 18.05 -9.51
CA ASP A 374 -8.78 18.07 -9.78
C ASP A 374 -9.33 19.49 -9.58
N PRO A 375 -10.30 19.95 -10.38
CA PRO A 375 -10.93 21.25 -10.19
C PRO A 375 -11.51 21.47 -8.79
N GLY A 376 -11.83 20.40 -8.06
CA GLY A 376 -12.23 20.44 -6.66
C GLY A 376 -11.08 20.73 -5.67
N GLY A 377 -9.82 20.80 -6.13
CA GLY A 377 -8.67 21.17 -5.32
C GLY A 377 -7.87 19.99 -4.73
N PHE A 378 -8.17 18.75 -5.08
CA PHE A 378 -7.49 17.56 -4.58
C PHE A 378 -6.72 16.83 -5.67
N TRP A 379 -6.00 15.77 -5.30
CA TRP A 379 -5.44 14.77 -6.21
C TRP A 379 -5.90 13.37 -5.82
N ALA A 380 -6.02 12.49 -6.82
CA ALA A 380 -6.23 11.06 -6.64
C ALA A 380 -5.04 10.30 -7.24
N ASP A 381 -4.76 9.12 -6.73
CA ASP A 381 -3.65 8.31 -7.16
C ASP A 381 -4.03 6.85 -7.37
N ARG A 382 -3.17 6.10 -8.08
CA ARG A 382 -3.36 4.67 -8.36
C ARG A 382 -2.80 3.74 -7.28
N TRP A 383 -2.01 4.26 -6.32
CA TRP A 383 -1.40 3.44 -5.26
C TRP A 383 -2.10 3.56 -3.91
N HIS A 384 -3.11 4.41 -3.84
CA HIS A 384 -3.86 4.62 -2.61
C HIS A 384 -5.33 4.93 -2.90
N ALA A 385 -6.24 4.25 -2.21
CA ALA A 385 -7.67 4.42 -2.42
C ALA A 385 -8.17 5.82 -2.04
N SER A 386 -7.52 6.48 -1.09
CA SER A 386 -7.97 7.77 -0.57
C SER A 386 -7.32 8.95 -1.29
N PRO A 387 -8.13 9.95 -1.71
CA PRO A 387 -7.60 11.20 -2.26
C PRO A 387 -6.80 12.03 -1.23
N TYR A 388 -6.99 11.81 0.08
CA TYR A 388 -6.24 12.53 1.11
C TYR A 388 -4.75 12.23 1.08
N TYR A 389 -4.37 10.98 0.74
CA TYR A 389 -2.95 10.61 0.58
C TYR A 389 -2.28 11.34 -0.59
N ALA A 390 -2.88 11.29 -1.77
CA ALA A 390 -2.34 11.97 -2.94
C ALA A 390 -2.33 13.50 -2.72
N THR A 391 -3.35 14.03 -2.06
CA THR A 391 -3.46 15.47 -1.77
C THR A 391 -2.37 15.93 -0.79
N VAL A 392 -2.12 15.21 0.31
CA VAL A 392 -1.05 15.60 1.23
C VAL A 392 0.31 15.50 0.56
N SER A 393 0.59 14.43 -0.21
CA SER A 393 1.86 14.26 -0.93
C SER A 393 2.12 15.41 -1.90
N CYS A 394 1.13 15.74 -2.76
CA CYS A 394 1.26 16.82 -3.74
C CYS A 394 1.31 18.21 -3.08
N ALA A 395 0.41 18.50 -2.14
CA ALA A 395 0.33 19.80 -1.51
C ALA A 395 1.61 20.15 -0.75
N LEU A 396 2.20 19.19 -0.04
CA LEU A 396 3.43 19.41 0.71
C LEU A 396 4.64 19.51 -0.21
N ALA A 397 4.77 18.67 -1.24
CA ALA A 397 5.85 18.78 -2.21
C ALA A 397 5.81 20.12 -2.97
N LEU A 398 4.62 20.58 -3.37
CA LEU A 398 4.43 21.88 -4.02
C LEU A 398 4.67 23.05 -3.07
N ALA A 399 4.27 22.95 -1.80
CA ALA A 399 4.52 24.00 -0.81
C ALA A 399 6.02 24.19 -0.53
N ASP A 400 6.78 23.08 -0.47
CA ASP A 400 8.21 23.11 -0.17
C ASP A 400 9.06 23.47 -1.40
N PHE A 401 8.70 22.97 -2.60
CA PHE A 401 9.58 23.03 -3.78
C PHE A 401 8.93 23.62 -5.04
N GLY A 402 7.62 23.85 -5.04
CA GLY A 402 6.88 24.33 -6.22
C GLY A 402 7.00 25.81 -6.53
N GLY A 403 7.54 26.58 -5.58
CA GLY A 403 7.66 28.05 -5.68
C GLY A 403 6.31 28.77 -5.79
N PRO A 404 6.30 30.11 -5.96
CA PRO A 404 5.08 30.94 -5.93
C PRO A 404 4.02 30.56 -6.95
N ALA A 405 4.41 29.94 -8.07
CA ALA A 405 3.46 29.45 -9.06
C ALA A 405 2.53 28.32 -8.54
N SER A 406 2.87 27.70 -7.41
CA SER A 406 2.11 26.62 -6.79
C SER A 406 1.20 27.07 -5.65
N ASP A 407 1.26 28.34 -5.23
CA ASP A 407 0.52 28.86 -4.07
C ASP A 407 -0.98 28.64 -4.19
N GLU A 408 -1.58 28.87 -5.38
CA GLU A 408 -3.02 28.65 -5.58
C GLU A 408 -3.40 27.16 -5.51
N ALA A 409 -2.59 26.27 -6.06
CA ALA A 409 -2.84 24.84 -6.00
C ALA A 409 -2.78 24.32 -4.55
N VAL A 410 -1.79 24.78 -3.78
CA VAL A 410 -1.64 24.46 -2.34
C VAL A 410 -2.83 25.02 -1.55
N ALA A 411 -3.23 26.26 -1.82
CA ALA A 411 -4.39 26.87 -1.16
C ALA A 411 -5.71 26.15 -1.50
N ALA A 412 -5.89 25.70 -2.76
CA ALA A 412 -7.03 24.91 -3.18
C ALA A 412 -7.11 23.57 -2.43
N ALA A 413 -5.97 22.88 -2.25
CA ALA A 413 -5.89 21.65 -1.48
C ALA A 413 -6.31 21.87 -0.01
N ALA A 414 -5.82 22.92 0.62
CA ALA A 414 -6.20 23.26 1.99
C ALA A 414 -7.70 23.59 2.12
N ARG A 415 -8.28 24.31 1.14
CA ARG A 415 -9.74 24.57 1.11
C ARG A 415 -10.53 23.26 1.00
N TRP A 416 -10.15 22.38 0.05
CA TRP A 416 -10.80 21.08 -0.12
C TRP A 416 -10.77 20.26 1.18
N VAL A 417 -9.63 20.19 1.85
CA VAL A 417 -9.52 19.51 3.15
C VAL A 417 -10.46 20.11 4.17
N LEU A 418 -10.54 21.45 4.27
CA LEU A 418 -11.47 22.13 5.19
C LEU A 418 -12.94 21.85 4.89
N ASP A 419 -13.30 21.78 3.60
CA ASP A 419 -14.69 21.61 3.14
C ASP A 419 -15.16 20.16 3.25
N THR A 420 -14.24 19.21 3.36
CA THR A 420 -14.53 17.77 3.42
C THR A 420 -14.45 17.17 4.83
N GLN A 421 -14.20 17.98 5.87
CA GLN A 421 -14.23 17.50 7.25
C GLN A 421 -15.62 17.01 7.63
N ARG A 422 -15.70 15.82 8.20
CA ARG A 422 -16.94 15.20 8.67
C ARG A 422 -17.40 15.82 9.98
N ALA A 423 -18.68 15.63 10.29
CA ALA A 423 -19.30 16.21 11.50
C ALA A 423 -18.66 15.72 12.81
N ASP A 424 -18.07 14.51 12.82
CA ASP A 424 -17.36 13.92 13.96
C ASP A 424 -15.90 14.39 14.10
N GLY A 425 -15.47 15.30 13.22
CA GLY A 425 -14.12 15.85 13.19
C GLY A 425 -13.13 15.07 12.36
N SER A 426 -13.48 13.92 11.81
CA SER A 426 -12.63 13.07 10.99
C SER A 426 -12.60 13.49 9.52
N TRP A 427 -11.72 12.86 8.77
CA TRP A 427 -11.72 12.81 7.31
C TRP A 427 -11.69 11.36 6.83
N GLY A 428 -12.23 11.11 5.65
CA GLY A 428 -12.16 9.80 5.02
C GLY A 428 -13.04 9.66 3.79
N ARG A 429 -12.61 8.81 2.87
CA ARG A 429 -13.30 8.53 1.60
C ARG A 429 -14.65 7.87 1.84
N TRP A 430 -14.70 6.79 2.57
CA TRP A 430 -15.93 6.02 2.85
C TRP A 430 -16.49 6.28 4.24
N THR A 431 -15.61 6.21 5.23
CA THR A 431 -15.87 6.54 6.63
C THR A 431 -14.73 7.39 7.15
N GLY A 432 -14.88 8.02 8.31
CA GLY A 432 -13.74 8.65 8.97
C GLY A 432 -12.69 7.62 9.34
N THR A 433 -11.40 7.89 9.04
CA THR A 433 -10.29 7.03 9.42
C THR A 433 -9.19 7.82 10.11
N ARG A 434 -8.40 7.15 10.93
CA ARG A 434 -7.24 7.77 11.60
C ARG A 434 -6.18 8.19 10.60
N GLU A 435 -5.94 7.37 9.60
CA GLU A 435 -4.97 7.62 8.55
C GLU A 435 -5.32 8.87 7.74
N GLU A 436 -6.51 8.91 7.16
CA GLU A 436 -6.95 10.04 6.33
C GLU A 436 -7.09 11.33 7.14
N THR A 437 -7.52 11.22 8.40
CA THR A 437 -7.55 12.35 9.34
C THR A 437 -6.14 12.91 9.58
N SER A 438 -5.14 12.03 9.72
CA SER A 438 -3.74 12.45 9.90
C SER A 438 -3.17 13.14 8.66
N TYR A 439 -3.49 12.67 7.46
CA TYR A 439 -3.09 13.32 6.20
C TYR A 439 -3.76 14.69 6.02
N ALA A 440 -5.05 14.78 6.30
CA ALA A 440 -5.79 16.04 6.26
C ALA A 440 -5.20 17.07 7.23
N MET A 441 -4.95 16.66 8.48
CA MET A 441 -4.32 17.54 9.49
C MET A 441 -2.94 18.01 9.05
N GLN A 442 -2.09 17.14 8.51
CA GLN A 442 -0.76 17.52 8.02
C GLN A 442 -0.85 18.50 6.85
N THR A 443 -1.81 18.33 5.93
CA THR A 443 -2.07 19.30 4.87
C THR A 443 -2.38 20.69 5.45
N LEU A 444 -3.23 20.78 6.47
CA LEU A 444 -3.59 22.06 7.09
C LEU A 444 -2.44 22.68 7.91
N LEU A 445 -1.59 21.87 8.53
CA LEU A 445 -0.55 22.30 9.46
C LEU A 445 0.77 22.64 8.79
N LEU A 446 1.09 22.02 7.65
CA LEU A 446 2.36 22.17 6.94
C LEU A 446 2.25 23.04 5.69
N THR A 447 1.05 23.47 5.29
CA THR A 447 0.86 24.44 4.20
C THR A 447 0.67 25.88 4.73
N PRO A 448 0.94 26.93 3.92
CA PRO A 448 0.71 28.32 4.33
C PRO A 448 -0.72 28.58 4.80
N GLY A 449 -0.89 29.46 5.81
CA GLY A 449 -2.20 29.80 6.40
C GLY A 449 -2.56 29.00 7.67
N ARG A 450 -1.59 28.35 8.31
CA ARG A 450 -1.81 27.57 9.54
C ARG A 450 -2.59 28.32 10.65
N ALA A 451 -2.32 29.61 10.82
CA ALA A 451 -2.94 30.45 11.86
C ALA A 451 -4.36 30.95 11.51
N GLU A 452 -4.99 30.45 10.44
CA GLU A 452 -6.37 30.79 10.14
C GLU A 452 -7.32 30.11 11.16
N PRO A 453 -8.26 30.83 11.80
CA PRO A 453 -9.12 30.26 12.84
C PRO A 453 -9.93 29.03 12.40
N ARG A 454 -10.32 28.98 11.11
CA ARG A 454 -11.03 27.82 10.56
C ARG A 454 -10.15 26.59 10.52
N ARG A 455 -8.85 26.75 10.17
CA ARG A 455 -7.88 25.64 10.18
C ARG A 455 -7.60 25.16 11.59
N GLU A 456 -7.39 26.08 12.53
CA GLU A 456 -7.14 25.74 13.93
C GLU A 456 -8.31 24.93 14.50
N ALA A 457 -9.55 25.37 14.30
CA ALA A 457 -10.74 24.65 14.75
C ALA A 457 -10.91 23.28 14.07
N ALA A 458 -10.55 23.15 12.79
CA ALA A 458 -10.60 21.87 12.08
C ALA A 458 -9.56 20.87 12.60
N VAL A 459 -8.33 21.33 12.85
CA VAL A 459 -7.25 20.54 13.44
C VAL A 459 -7.60 20.09 14.86
N GLU A 460 -8.17 20.97 15.70
CA GLU A 460 -8.60 20.62 17.04
C GLU A 460 -9.62 19.46 17.03
N ARG A 461 -10.67 19.55 16.20
CA ARG A 461 -11.66 18.47 16.04
C ARG A 461 -11.03 17.18 15.51
N GLY A 462 -10.07 17.29 14.56
CA GLY A 462 -9.31 16.14 14.06
C GLY A 462 -8.48 15.44 15.13
N LEU A 463 -7.83 16.22 15.99
CA LEU A 463 -7.06 15.68 17.12
C LEU A 463 -7.96 15.01 18.17
N GLU A 464 -9.14 15.58 18.45
CA GLU A 464 -10.16 14.94 19.30
C GLU A 464 -10.60 13.60 18.70
N TYR A 465 -10.83 13.53 17.37
CA TYR A 465 -11.17 12.28 16.71
C TYR A 465 -10.03 11.26 16.84
N LEU A 466 -8.79 11.60 16.53
CA LEU A 466 -7.63 10.69 16.65
C LEU A 466 -7.47 10.16 18.08
N THR A 467 -7.74 10.99 19.09
CA THR A 467 -7.67 10.58 20.48
C THR A 467 -8.78 9.58 20.83
N ARG A 468 -10.02 9.83 20.38
CA ARG A 468 -11.17 8.96 20.63
C ARG A 468 -11.07 7.62 19.91
N ALA A 469 -10.56 7.64 18.68
CA ALA A 469 -10.42 6.47 17.81
C ALA A 469 -9.12 5.69 18.02
N ALA A 470 -8.33 5.96 19.06
CA ALA A 470 -6.98 5.42 19.26
C ALA A 470 -6.90 3.89 19.22
N ASP A 471 -7.94 3.19 19.69
CA ASP A 471 -8.02 1.74 19.73
C ASP A 471 -8.73 1.12 18.50
N GLU A 472 -9.22 1.94 17.57
CA GLU A 472 -9.86 1.44 16.36
C GLU A 472 -8.85 0.78 15.42
N ARG A 473 -9.29 -0.25 14.70
CA ARG A 473 -8.47 -0.88 13.66
C ARG A 473 -8.31 0.05 12.47
N HIS A 474 -7.11 0.06 11.87
CA HIS A 474 -6.88 0.76 10.61
C HIS A 474 -7.70 0.14 9.47
N VAL A 475 -8.22 1.00 8.61
CA VAL A 475 -8.93 0.61 7.39
C VAL A 475 -7.90 0.44 6.27
N PRO A 476 -7.92 -0.67 5.52
CA PRO A 476 -7.04 -0.87 4.38
C PRO A 476 -7.31 0.14 3.25
N LEU A 477 -6.29 0.89 2.86
CA LEU A 477 -6.38 1.95 1.84
C LEU A 477 -5.23 1.90 0.81
N TRP A 478 -4.16 1.16 1.08
CA TRP A 478 -3.01 1.04 0.19
C TRP A 478 -3.23 -0.05 -0.85
N HIS A 479 -2.87 0.23 -2.09
CA HIS A 479 -3.10 -0.69 -3.20
C HIS A 479 -2.01 -1.74 -3.33
N ASP A 480 -2.46 -2.98 -3.46
CA ASP A 480 -1.75 -4.11 -4.00
C ASP A 480 -2.81 -4.99 -4.72
N LYS A 481 -2.68 -6.32 -4.78
CA LYS A 481 -3.72 -7.22 -5.33
C LYS A 481 -5.07 -7.12 -4.59
N ASP A 482 -5.04 -6.77 -3.31
CA ASP A 482 -6.17 -6.19 -2.57
C ASP A 482 -5.67 -5.02 -1.70
N LEU A 483 -6.58 -4.34 -1.00
CA LEU A 483 -6.18 -3.25 -0.13
C LEU A 483 -5.50 -3.77 1.14
N TYR A 484 -4.45 -3.06 1.60
CA TYR A 484 -3.72 -3.39 2.80
C TYR A 484 -3.40 -2.16 3.67
N VAL A 485 -2.88 -2.39 4.86
CA VAL A 485 -2.37 -1.37 5.78
C VAL A 485 -0.89 -1.61 6.05
N PRO A 486 0.01 -0.70 5.67
CA PRO A 486 1.39 -0.67 6.18
C PRO A 486 1.38 -0.02 7.57
N VAL A 487 1.24 -0.84 8.60
CA VAL A 487 0.88 -0.40 9.97
C VAL A 487 1.84 0.64 10.54
N ALA A 488 3.15 0.45 10.37
CA ALA A 488 4.14 1.39 10.88
C ALA A 488 4.09 2.74 10.14
N VAL A 489 3.83 2.73 8.83
CA VAL A 489 3.67 3.94 8.01
C VAL A 489 2.47 4.75 8.48
N VAL A 490 1.31 4.12 8.66
CA VAL A 490 0.10 4.80 9.15
C VAL A 490 0.33 5.37 10.56
N ARG A 491 0.92 4.60 11.46
CA ARG A 491 1.25 5.07 12.82
C ARG A 491 2.22 6.26 12.82
N SER A 492 3.19 6.30 11.91
CA SER A 492 4.10 7.45 11.80
C SER A 492 3.38 8.72 11.35
N ALA A 493 2.43 8.61 10.41
CA ALA A 493 1.59 9.73 9.98
C ALA A 493 0.70 10.25 11.11
N GLU A 494 0.15 9.37 11.97
CA GLU A 494 -0.61 9.74 13.16
C GLU A 494 0.24 10.48 14.19
N LEU A 495 1.45 9.99 14.46
CA LEU A 495 2.39 10.64 15.39
C LEU A 495 2.82 12.00 14.86
N ALA A 496 3.08 12.12 13.56
CA ALA A 496 3.41 13.38 12.89
C ALA A 496 2.26 14.40 13.04
N ALA A 497 1.03 14.01 12.74
CA ALA A 497 -0.15 14.87 12.87
C ALA A 497 -0.38 15.32 14.32
N ALA A 498 -0.28 14.39 15.27
CA ALA A 498 -0.42 14.69 16.70
C ALA A 498 0.69 15.62 17.21
N HIS A 499 1.93 15.48 16.72
CA HIS A 499 3.05 16.36 17.06
C HIS A 499 2.81 17.78 16.56
N LEU A 500 2.45 17.92 15.29
CA LEU A 500 2.22 19.20 14.63
C LEU A 500 1.04 19.99 15.18
N ALA A 501 0.00 19.30 15.66
CA ALA A 501 -1.23 19.91 16.21
C ALA A 501 -1.04 20.57 17.60
N ARG A 502 0.14 20.45 18.19
CA ARG A 502 0.42 21.04 19.50
C ARG A 502 0.62 22.54 19.42
N PRO A 503 0.16 23.27 20.44
CA PRO A 503 0.60 24.65 20.61
C PRO A 503 2.11 24.68 20.83
N SER A 504 2.79 25.57 20.11
CA SER A 504 4.22 25.85 20.25
C SER A 504 4.54 26.44 21.61
#